data_ffb6ed5b91d9e570dbd51d796da9b935
#
_entry.id   ffb6ed5b91d9e570dbd51d796da9b935
#
_cell.length_a   1.000
_cell.length_b   1.000
_cell.length_c   1.000
_cell.angle_alpha   90.00
_cell.angle_beta   90.00
_cell.angle_gamma   90.00
#
_symmetry.space_group_name_H-M   'P 1'
#
loop_
_entity.id
_entity.type
_entity.pdbx_description
1 polymer ?
#
loop_
_entity_poly.entity_id
_entity_poly.type
_entity_poly.pdbx_seq_one_letter_code
_entity_poly.pdbx_strand_id
1 'polypeptide(L)'
;MEITLAIDTATCIRCGKCVRVCPSGIFTQQKPDGNTESRTTGTPAGNDQENTPASSSKNGFEIRIVNPETCIVCGHCVAACPTGSVEHGDFPAGKVHKIDYGQLPTPEQVLLLCKARRSNRAITSKPIPPEKLGLILEAAHRAPTASNSQSVSFTVVTDPKKLLEVSDFTIRTFDKVRAKIQNP
;
A
#
# COMPACT_ATOMS: atom_id res chain seq x y z
N MET A 1 7.37 -16.82 11.12
CA MET A 1 6.56 -15.83 11.87
C MET A 1 5.14 -16.34 11.78
N GLU A 2 4.49 -16.62 12.91
CA GLU A 2 3.11 -17.13 12.92
C GLU A 2 2.16 -15.97 12.61
N ILE A 3 1.39 -16.11 11.55
CA ILE A 3 0.45 -15.05 11.14
C ILE A 3 -0.84 -15.22 11.93
N THR A 4 -1.13 -14.28 12.81
CA THR A 4 -2.39 -14.22 13.55
C THR A 4 -3.43 -13.55 12.66
N LEU A 5 -4.42 -14.32 12.20
CA LEU A 5 -5.51 -13.85 11.34
C LEU A 5 -6.82 -14.44 11.86
N ALA A 6 -7.82 -13.58 12.08
CA ALA A 6 -9.14 -13.99 12.56
C ALA A 6 -10.26 -13.19 11.90
N ILE A 7 -11.49 -13.70 12.02
CA ILE A 7 -12.70 -12.99 11.63
C ILE A 7 -13.62 -12.93 12.84
N ASP A 8 -13.93 -11.73 13.30
CA ASP A 8 -14.96 -11.51 14.28
C ASP A 8 -16.34 -11.80 13.66
N THR A 9 -16.88 -12.97 13.95
CA THR A 9 -18.17 -13.44 13.41
C THR A 9 -19.37 -12.65 13.92
N ALA A 10 -19.23 -11.95 15.05
CA ALA A 10 -20.30 -11.13 15.62
C ALA A 10 -20.52 -9.84 14.82
N THR A 11 -19.45 -9.23 14.31
CA THR A 11 -19.50 -7.99 13.52
C THR A 11 -19.45 -8.24 12.02
N CYS A 12 -19.09 -9.44 11.57
CA CYS A 12 -18.94 -9.77 10.16
C CYS A 12 -20.31 -9.82 9.43
N ILE A 13 -20.52 -8.93 8.48
CA ILE A 13 -21.73 -8.88 7.63
C ILE A 13 -21.66 -9.81 6.41
N ARG A 14 -20.63 -10.63 6.29
CA ARG A 14 -20.45 -11.66 5.25
C ARG A 14 -20.47 -11.12 3.81
N CYS A 15 -20.02 -9.88 3.60
CA CYS A 15 -20.04 -9.20 2.29
C CYS A 15 -19.03 -9.76 1.26
N GLY A 16 -18.12 -10.64 1.65
CA GLY A 16 -17.12 -11.27 0.78
C GLY A 16 -16.02 -10.33 0.25
N LYS A 17 -15.91 -9.09 0.73
CA LYS A 17 -14.85 -8.15 0.28
C LYS A 17 -13.45 -8.72 0.53
N CYS A 18 -13.20 -9.30 1.70
CA CYS A 18 -11.93 -9.93 2.05
C CYS A 18 -11.56 -11.08 1.09
N VAL A 19 -12.55 -11.83 0.61
CA VAL A 19 -12.35 -12.90 -0.40
C VAL A 19 -11.90 -12.30 -1.73
N ARG A 20 -12.54 -11.20 -2.16
CA ARG A 20 -12.25 -10.58 -3.47
C ARG A 20 -10.91 -9.86 -3.54
N VAL A 21 -10.46 -9.27 -2.43
CA VAL A 21 -9.23 -8.44 -2.42
C VAL A 21 -7.97 -9.22 -2.04
N CYS A 22 -8.10 -10.47 -1.57
CA CYS A 22 -6.95 -11.25 -1.14
C CYS A 22 -6.21 -11.85 -2.35
N PRO A 23 -4.97 -11.43 -2.66
CA PRO A 23 -4.22 -11.96 -3.78
C PRO A 23 -3.77 -13.41 -3.57
N SER A 24 -3.65 -13.84 -2.32
CA SER A 24 -3.23 -15.22 -1.96
C SER A 24 -4.41 -16.17 -1.75
N GLY A 25 -5.67 -15.70 -1.91
CA GLY A 25 -6.84 -16.57 -1.78
C GLY A 25 -7.06 -17.17 -0.38
N ILE A 26 -6.64 -16.46 0.68
CA ILE A 26 -6.71 -16.94 2.07
C ILE A 26 -8.14 -17.03 2.59
N PHE A 27 -9.07 -16.29 2.00
CA PHE A 27 -10.47 -16.28 2.42
C PHE A 27 -11.33 -17.00 1.40
N THR A 28 -12.24 -17.82 1.90
CA THR A 28 -13.27 -18.49 1.07
C THR A 28 -14.66 -18.15 1.57
N GLN A 29 -15.62 -18.24 0.66
CA GLN A 29 -17.03 -18.08 0.97
C GLN A 29 -17.73 -19.43 0.81
N GLN A 30 -18.26 -19.98 1.89
CA GLN A 30 -18.92 -21.27 1.92
C GLN A 30 -20.41 -21.12 2.20
N LYS A 31 -21.23 -21.90 1.53
CA LYS A 31 -22.64 -22.05 1.87
C LYS A 31 -22.80 -22.98 3.07
N PRO A 32 -23.88 -22.87 3.86
CA PRO A 32 -24.14 -23.76 5.00
C PRO A 32 -24.26 -25.24 4.61
N ASP A 33 -24.58 -25.52 3.34
CA ASP A 33 -24.67 -26.85 2.74
C ASP A 33 -23.32 -27.46 2.33
N GLY A 34 -22.21 -26.81 2.65
CA GLY A 34 -20.85 -27.29 2.39
C GLY A 34 -20.37 -27.07 0.94
N ASN A 35 -21.18 -26.47 0.08
CA ASN A 35 -20.79 -26.20 -1.30
C ASN A 35 -19.94 -24.93 -1.37
N THR A 36 -18.67 -25.07 -1.77
CA THR A 36 -17.71 -23.97 -1.84
C THR A 36 -17.81 -23.33 -3.23
N GLU A 37 -18.29 -22.10 -3.32
CA GLU A 37 -18.08 -21.31 -4.54
C GLU A 37 -16.64 -20.80 -4.55
N SER A 38 -15.74 -21.59 -5.15
CA SER A 38 -14.39 -21.15 -5.47
C SER A 38 -14.46 -20.06 -6.54
N ARG A 39 -14.44 -18.79 -6.15
CA ARG A 39 -14.11 -17.73 -7.09
C ARG A 39 -12.59 -17.71 -7.25
N THR A 40 -12.14 -18.31 -8.33
CA THR A 40 -10.76 -18.21 -8.81
C THR A 40 -10.39 -16.74 -8.97
N THR A 41 -9.29 -16.35 -8.32
CA THR A 41 -8.55 -15.11 -8.55
C THR A 41 -8.20 -15.02 -10.03
N GLY A 42 -8.72 -14.06 -10.77
CA GLY A 42 -8.32 -13.94 -12.18
C GLY A 42 -9.16 -13.10 -13.11
N THR A 43 -10.09 -12.28 -12.61
CA THR A 43 -10.71 -11.27 -13.48
C THR A 43 -10.28 -9.90 -12.97
N PRO A 44 -9.64 -9.04 -13.82
CA PRO A 44 -9.40 -7.65 -13.44
C PRO A 44 -10.77 -7.02 -13.16
N ALA A 45 -10.89 -6.44 -11.95
CA ALA A 45 -12.08 -5.71 -11.56
C ALA A 45 -12.33 -4.60 -12.58
N GLY A 46 -13.40 -4.73 -13.35
CA GLY A 46 -13.99 -3.61 -14.05
C GLY A 46 -14.31 -2.53 -13.02
N ASN A 47 -14.12 -1.31 -13.43
CA ASN A 47 -14.27 -0.08 -12.64
C ASN A 47 -15.75 0.18 -12.29
N ASP A 48 -16.42 -0.76 -11.63
CA ASP A 48 -17.77 -0.56 -11.10
C ASP A 48 -17.64 0.02 -9.68
N GLN A 49 -17.23 1.30 -9.64
CA GLN A 49 -17.44 2.17 -8.49
C GLN A 49 -18.92 2.56 -8.39
N GLU A 50 -19.80 1.59 -8.25
CA GLU A 50 -21.05 1.86 -7.60
C GLU A 50 -20.85 1.75 -6.10
N ASN A 51 -20.94 2.89 -5.47
CA ASN A 51 -21.00 3.11 -4.03
C ASN A 51 -22.37 2.59 -3.53
N THR A 52 -22.61 1.31 -3.74
CA THR A 52 -23.80 0.65 -3.22
C THR A 52 -23.58 0.51 -1.71
N PRO A 53 -24.44 1.12 -0.86
CA PRO A 53 -24.40 0.86 0.56
C PRO A 53 -24.50 -0.64 0.76
N ALA A 54 -23.64 -1.19 1.62
CA ALA A 54 -23.57 -2.61 1.92
C ALA A 54 -24.98 -3.08 2.36
N SER A 55 -25.77 -3.53 1.40
CA SER A 55 -27.00 -4.24 1.72
C SER A 55 -26.55 -5.45 2.53
N SER A 56 -27.04 -5.55 3.74
CA SER A 56 -26.81 -6.68 4.63
C SER A 56 -27.29 -7.94 3.91
N SER A 57 -26.41 -8.54 3.12
CA SER A 57 -26.68 -9.80 2.47
C SER A 57 -26.74 -10.86 3.56
N LYS A 58 -27.94 -11.12 4.05
CA LYS A 58 -28.31 -12.27 4.87
C LYS A 58 -28.25 -13.58 4.05
N ASN A 59 -27.48 -13.58 2.98
CA ASN A 59 -27.20 -14.78 2.22
C ASN A 59 -26.34 -15.67 3.11
N GLY A 60 -26.83 -16.85 3.46
CA GLY A 60 -26.28 -17.78 4.43
C GLY A 60 -24.87 -18.28 4.18
N PHE A 61 -23.97 -17.43 3.66
CA PHE A 61 -22.56 -17.73 3.47
C PHE A 61 -21.77 -17.47 4.74
N GLU A 62 -20.78 -18.30 4.97
CA GLU A 62 -19.76 -18.12 6.01
C GLU A 62 -18.43 -17.78 5.34
N ILE A 63 -17.70 -16.82 5.91
CA ILE A 63 -16.33 -16.52 5.47
C ILE A 63 -15.37 -17.36 6.32
N ARG A 64 -14.53 -18.15 5.65
CA ARG A 64 -13.52 -18.97 6.30
C ARG A 64 -12.13 -18.58 5.87
N ILE A 65 -11.18 -18.77 6.78
CA ILE A 65 -9.75 -18.62 6.53
C ILE A 65 -9.21 -19.99 6.14
N VAL A 66 -8.50 -20.02 4.99
CA VAL A 66 -7.82 -21.21 4.47
C VAL A 66 -6.38 -20.83 4.14
N ASN A 67 -5.41 -21.70 4.42
CA ASN A 67 -3.99 -21.52 4.13
C ASN A 67 -3.41 -20.17 4.61
N PRO A 68 -3.59 -19.77 5.89
CA PRO A 68 -3.11 -18.49 6.41
C PRO A 68 -1.59 -18.31 6.27
N GLU A 69 -0.84 -19.40 6.17
CA GLU A 69 0.61 -19.41 5.97
C GLU A 69 1.05 -18.80 4.62
N THR A 70 0.15 -18.70 3.65
CA THR A 70 0.43 -18.07 2.34
C THR A 70 0.22 -16.56 2.35
N CYS A 71 -0.09 -15.97 3.50
CA CYS A 71 -0.34 -14.54 3.64
C CYS A 71 0.92 -13.71 3.34
N ILE A 72 0.81 -12.77 2.41
CA ILE A 72 1.90 -11.82 2.07
C ILE A 72 1.85 -10.53 2.90
N VAL A 73 1.05 -10.49 3.95
CA VAL A 73 0.94 -9.34 4.89
C VAL A 73 0.63 -8.01 4.16
N CYS A 74 -0.23 -8.04 3.13
CA CYS A 74 -0.53 -6.84 2.35
C CYS A 74 -1.59 -5.90 2.98
N GLY A 75 -2.35 -6.37 3.98
CA GLY A 75 -3.37 -5.58 4.68
C GLY A 75 -4.67 -5.31 3.92
N HIS A 76 -4.82 -5.73 2.65
CA HIS A 76 -6.01 -5.44 1.84
C HIS A 76 -7.31 -5.93 2.48
N CYS A 77 -7.30 -7.11 3.11
CA CYS A 77 -8.48 -7.69 3.77
C CYS A 77 -8.95 -6.83 4.95
N VAL A 78 -8.02 -6.29 5.73
CA VAL A 78 -8.31 -5.38 6.85
C VAL A 78 -8.84 -4.05 6.33
N ALA A 79 -8.15 -3.46 5.35
CA ALA A 79 -8.53 -2.16 4.77
C ALA A 79 -9.89 -2.19 4.05
N ALA A 80 -10.23 -3.30 3.38
CA ALA A 80 -11.50 -3.44 2.66
C ALA A 80 -12.68 -3.82 3.53
N CYS A 81 -12.45 -4.22 4.79
CA CYS A 81 -13.52 -4.66 5.69
C CYS A 81 -14.34 -3.47 6.20
N PRO A 82 -15.63 -3.33 5.84
CA PRO A 82 -16.42 -2.16 6.23
C PRO A 82 -16.78 -2.14 7.71
N THR A 83 -16.74 -3.28 8.38
CA THR A 83 -17.08 -3.44 9.79
C THR A 83 -15.85 -3.64 10.69
N GLY A 84 -14.65 -3.70 10.11
CA GLY A 84 -13.43 -3.99 10.88
C GLY A 84 -13.36 -5.41 11.45
N SER A 85 -14.18 -6.34 10.94
CA SER A 85 -14.27 -7.71 11.46
C SER A 85 -13.07 -8.60 11.09
N VAL A 86 -12.18 -8.15 10.20
CA VAL A 86 -10.96 -8.89 9.88
C VAL A 86 -9.86 -8.40 10.81
N GLU A 87 -9.40 -9.29 11.67
CA GLU A 87 -8.31 -9.04 12.60
C GLU A 87 -7.01 -9.65 12.06
N HIS A 88 -5.93 -8.89 12.09
CA HIS A 88 -4.61 -9.31 11.61
C HIS A 88 -3.53 -8.79 12.57
N GLY A 89 -2.64 -9.66 13.04
CA GLY A 89 -1.63 -9.31 14.04
C GLY A 89 -0.72 -8.15 13.62
N ASP A 90 -0.35 -8.07 12.34
CA ASP A 90 0.49 -6.99 11.82
C ASP A 90 -0.26 -5.66 11.63
N PHE A 91 -1.60 -5.70 11.59
CA PHE A 91 -2.48 -4.54 11.42
C PHE A 91 -3.47 -4.41 12.59
N PRO A 92 -2.98 -4.22 13.83
CA PRO A 92 -3.88 -4.01 14.97
C PRO A 92 -4.71 -2.74 14.78
N ALA A 93 -5.90 -2.70 15.37
CA ALA A 93 -6.87 -1.61 15.20
C ALA A 93 -6.27 -0.20 15.38
N GLY A 94 -5.30 -0.03 16.28
CA GLY A 94 -4.62 1.25 16.50
C GLY A 94 -3.70 1.71 15.34
N LYS A 95 -3.37 0.82 14.41
CA LYS A 95 -2.59 1.14 13.19
C LYS A 95 -3.47 1.31 11.95
N VAL A 96 -4.76 1.01 12.05
CA VAL A 96 -5.71 1.10 10.94
C VAL A 96 -6.43 2.44 10.99
N HIS A 97 -6.14 3.30 10.03
CA HIS A 97 -6.75 4.63 9.95
C HIS A 97 -7.85 4.65 8.89
N LYS A 98 -9.03 5.11 9.29
CA LYS A 98 -10.12 5.33 8.35
C LYS A 98 -9.81 6.57 7.50
N ILE A 99 -9.85 6.40 6.18
CA ILE A 99 -9.66 7.51 5.25
C ILE A 99 -10.95 8.30 5.13
N ASP A 100 -10.85 9.61 5.34
CA ASP A 100 -11.91 10.53 4.99
C ASP A 100 -11.79 10.91 3.51
N TYR A 101 -12.63 10.31 2.69
CA TYR A 101 -12.62 10.52 1.24
C TYR A 101 -12.95 11.97 0.86
N GLY A 102 -13.63 12.72 1.74
CA GLY A 102 -13.92 14.15 1.53
C GLY A 102 -12.69 15.04 1.60
N GLN A 103 -11.61 14.56 2.21
CA GLN A 103 -10.33 15.27 2.29
C GLN A 103 -9.37 14.92 1.14
N LEU A 104 -9.74 13.99 0.26
CA LEU A 104 -8.90 13.69 -0.90
C LEU A 104 -8.96 14.83 -1.92
N PRO A 105 -7.84 15.13 -2.60
CA PRO A 105 -7.82 16.13 -3.66
C PRO A 105 -8.72 15.71 -4.82
N THR A 106 -9.35 16.71 -5.46
CA THR A 106 -10.12 16.46 -6.69
C THR A 106 -9.17 16.07 -7.85
N PRO A 107 -9.68 15.40 -8.89
CA PRO A 107 -8.89 15.11 -10.09
C PRO A 107 -8.21 16.34 -10.69
N GLU A 108 -8.89 17.49 -10.68
CA GLU A 108 -8.38 18.77 -11.20
C GLU A 108 -7.23 19.30 -10.34
N GLN A 109 -7.31 19.16 -9.01
CA GLN A 109 -6.24 19.54 -8.09
C GLN A 109 -4.99 18.67 -8.30
N VAL A 110 -5.18 17.35 -8.46
CA VAL A 110 -4.07 16.42 -8.78
C VAL A 110 -3.45 16.77 -10.13
N LEU A 111 -4.27 17.03 -11.16
CA LEU A 111 -3.79 17.41 -12.48
C LEU A 111 -3.03 18.76 -12.44
N LEU A 112 -3.51 19.71 -11.65
CA LEU A 112 -2.82 20.99 -11.47
C LEU A 112 -1.44 20.79 -10.83
N LEU A 113 -1.34 19.96 -9.81
CA LEU A 113 -0.08 19.60 -9.17
C LEU A 113 0.89 18.99 -10.18
N CYS A 114 0.43 18.03 -10.98
CA CYS A 114 1.24 17.42 -12.05
C CYS A 114 1.72 18.45 -13.08
N LYS A 115 0.85 19.37 -13.51
CA LYS A 115 1.21 20.44 -14.46
C LYS A 115 2.16 21.47 -13.88
N ALA A 116 2.02 21.79 -12.59
CA ALA A 116 2.85 22.77 -11.90
C ALA A 116 4.27 22.24 -11.59
N ARG A 117 4.44 20.92 -11.47
CA ARG A 117 5.72 20.30 -11.15
C ARG A 117 6.78 20.63 -12.21
N ARG A 118 7.95 21.08 -11.76
CA ARG A 118 9.14 21.32 -12.57
C ARG A 118 10.36 20.73 -11.89
N SER A 119 11.37 20.37 -12.68
CA SER A 119 12.70 20.04 -12.17
C SER A 119 13.37 21.35 -11.72
N ASN A 120 13.23 21.69 -10.45
CA ASN A 120 13.88 22.88 -9.90
C ASN A 120 15.36 22.57 -9.60
N ARG A 121 16.26 23.36 -10.18
CA ARG A 121 17.71 23.29 -9.98
C ARG A 121 18.28 24.52 -9.28
N ALA A 122 17.42 25.49 -8.95
CA ALA A 122 17.80 26.64 -8.13
C ALA A 122 17.73 26.26 -6.64
N ILE A 123 18.77 25.55 -6.20
CA ILE A 123 18.87 25.05 -4.82
C ILE A 123 19.44 26.17 -3.96
N THR A 124 18.82 26.44 -2.83
CA THR A 124 19.30 27.42 -1.83
C THR A 124 20.03 26.71 -0.70
N SER A 125 20.87 27.45 0.03
CA SER A 125 21.54 26.94 1.24
C SER A 125 20.63 26.91 2.47
N LYS A 126 19.35 27.29 2.34
CA LYS A 126 18.41 27.31 3.46
C LYS A 126 18.14 25.88 3.94
N PRO A 127 18.35 25.58 5.23
CA PRO A 127 18.08 24.24 5.75
C PRO A 127 16.60 23.89 5.66
N ILE A 128 16.30 22.61 5.42
CA ILE A 128 14.92 22.10 5.43
C ILE A 128 14.51 21.90 6.88
N PRO A 129 13.38 22.48 7.34
CA PRO A 129 12.87 22.23 8.68
C PRO A 129 12.59 20.75 8.92
N PRO A 130 12.90 20.19 10.11
CA PRO A 130 12.74 18.78 10.41
C PRO A 130 11.32 18.25 10.18
N GLU A 131 10.30 19.06 10.50
CA GLU A 131 8.89 18.70 10.28
C GLU A 131 8.53 18.52 8.80
N LYS A 132 9.10 19.33 7.91
CA LYS A 132 8.91 19.17 6.46
C LYS A 132 9.65 17.94 5.94
N LEU A 133 10.84 17.70 6.47
CA LEU A 133 11.60 16.50 6.13
C LEU A 133 10.84 15.24 6.53
N GLY A 134 10.24 15.24 7.73
CA GLY A 134 9.38 14.16 8.20
C GLY A 134 8.22 13.85 7.26
N LEU A 135 7.51 14.88 6.79
CA LEU A 135 6.41 14.71 5.83
C LEU A 135 6.88 14.12 4.48
N ILE A 136 8.05 14.55 3.99
CA ILE A 136 8.63 14.00 2.75
C ILE A 136 8.96 12.52 2.93
N LEU A 137 9.56 12.14 4.05
CA LEU A 137 9.92 10.75 4.35
C LEU A 137 8.67 9.88 4.52
N GLU A 138 7.65 10.40 5.20
CA GLU A 138 6.38 9.70 5.35
C GLU A 138 5.72 9.47 3.99
N ALA A 139 5.64 10.48 3.14
CA ALA A 139 5.09 10.34 1.79
C ALA A 139 5.87 9.31 0.96
N ALA A 140 7.20 9.32 1.04
CA ALA A 140 8.04 8.35 0.35
C ALA A 140 7.84 6.91 0.88
N HIS A 141 7.64 6.75 2.20
CA HIS A 141 7.38 5.45 2.82
C HIS A 141 6.02 4.84 2.44
N ARG A 142 5.07 5.66 1.98
CA ARG A 142 3.76 5.20 1.48
C ARG A 142 3.82 4.61 0.06
N ALA A 143 4.96 4.68 -0.62
CA ALA A 143 5.11 4.11 -1.95
C ALA A 143 4.89 2.58 -1.92
N PRO A 144 4.20 2.01 -2.92
CA PRO A 144 4.02 0.57 -3.01
C PRO A 144 5.36 -0.16 -3.13
N THR A 145 5.46 -1.30 -2.45
CA THR A 145 6.62 -2.19 -2.55
C THR A 145 6.22 -3.56 -3.07
N ALA A 146 7.14 -4.29 -3.70
CA ALA A 146 6.88 -5.64 -4.20
C ALA A 146 6.40 -6.55 -3.05
N SER A 147 5.29 -7.25 -3.26
CA SER A 147 4.64 -8.10 -2.24
C SER A 147 4.40 -7.40 -0.89
N ASN A 148 4.25 -6.07 -0.91
CA ASN A 148 4.14 -5.24 0.30
C ASN A 148 5.27 -5.51 1.33
N SER A 149 6.47 -5.80 0.86
CA SER A 149 7.61 -6.14 1.73
C SER A 149 8.02 -5.02 2.69
N GLN A 150 7.71 -3.77 2.33
CA GLN A 150 8.03 -2.55 3.09
C GLN A 150 9.48 -2.49 3.59
N SER A 151 10.39 -3.09 2.85
CA SER A 151 11.81 -3.22 3.19
C SER A 151 12.65 -2.01 2.83
N VAL A 152 12.01 -0.91 2.42
CA VAL A 152 12.71 0.33 2.05
C VAL A 152 13.16 1.07 3.31
N SER A 153 14.43 1.45 3.35
CA SER A 153 15.00 2.34 4.36
C SER A 153 15.47 3.64 3.72
N PHE A 154 15.47 4.72 4.51
CA PHE A 154 15.89 6.03 4.05
C PHE A 154 17.11 6.50 4.85
N THR A 155 18.13 6.97 4.14
CA THR A 155 19.25 7.68 4.74
C THR A 155 19.16 9.15 4.34
N VAL A 156 19.10 10.04 5.32
CA VAL A 156 19.01 11.48 5.10
C VAL A 156 20.38 12.11 5.32
N VAL A 157 20.88 12.79 4.30
CA VAL A 157 22.16 13.52 4.35
C VAL A 157 21.88 15.00 4.21
N THR A 158 22.17 15.78 5.25
CA THR A 158 21.95 17.24 5.29
C THR A 158 23.26 18.02 5.39
N ASP A 159 24.39 17.36 5.66
CA ASP A 159 25.71 17.99 5.72
C ASP A 159 26.20 18.35 4.30
N PRO A 160 26.45 19.65 3.99
CA PRO A 160 26.92 20.07 2.68
C PRO A 160 28.25 19.43 2.26
N LYS A 161 29.15 19.13 3.20
CA LYS A 161 30.41 18.47 2.89
C LYS A 161 30.18 17.04 2.40
N LYS A 162 29.29 16.32 3.08
CA LYS A 162 28.90 14.96 2.66
C LYS A 162 28.20 14.94 1.31
N LEU A 163 27.36 15.93 1.02
CA LEU A 163 26.73 16.07 -0.27
C LEU A 163 27.75 16.29 -1.40
N LEU A 164 28.79 17.10 -1.14
CA LEU A 164 29.90 17.29 -2.09
C LEU A 164 30.69 15.99 -2.30
N GLU A 165 31.01 15.23 -1.24
CA GLU A 165 31.69 13.94 -1.34
C GLU A 165 30.89 12.94 -2.23
N VAL A 166 29.57 12.88 -2.06
CA VAL A 166 28.66 12.03 -2.87
C VAL A 166 28.64 12.50 -4.32
N SER A 167 28.57 13.82 -4.56
CA SER A 167 28.62 14.41 -5.90
C SER A 167 29.93 14.06 -6.62
N ASP A 168 31.06 14.25 -5.97
CA ASP A 168 32.38 13.94 -6.54
C ASP A 168 32.55 12.45 -6.83
N PHE A 169 32.06 11.59 -5.95
CA PHE A 169 32.03 10.15 -6.20
C PHE A 169 31.22 9.80 -7.43
N THR A 170 30.04 10.42 -7.56
CA THR A 170 29.13 10.21 -8.71
C THR A 170 29.80 10.63 -10.02
N ILE A 171 30.39 11.83 -10.06
CA ILE A 171 31.11 12.36 -11.25
C ILE A 171 32.21 11.38 -11.67
N ARG A 172 33.08 11.00 -10.73
CA ARG A 172 34.20 10.07 -11.01
C ARG A 172 33.71 8.70 -11.52
N THR A 173 32.56 8.24 -11.03
CA THR A 173 31.97 6.97 -11.47
C THR A 173 31.46 7.07 -12.92
N PHE A 174 30.75 8.15 -13.24
CA PHE A 174 30.27 8.38 -14.61
C PHE A 174 31.40 8.61 -15.60
N ASP A 175 32.48 9.30 -15.23
CA ASP A 175 33.65 9.44 -16.08
C ASP A 175 34.31 8.11 -16.43
N LYS A 176 34.42 7.19 -15.44
CA LYS A 176 34.92 5.83 -15.71
C LYS A 176 34.00 5.05 -16.66
N VAL A 177 32.68 5.15 -16.51
CA VAL A 177 31.72 4.51 -17.42
C VAL A 177 31.83 5.10 -18.83
N ARG A 178 31.87 6.43 -18.91
CA ARG A 178 32.06 7.16 -20.20
C ARG A 178 33.32 6.71 -20.92
N ALA A 179 34.44 6.63 -20.22
CA ALA A 179 35.71 6.20 -20.81
C ALA A 179 35.63 4.76 -21.35
N LYS A 180 34.91 3.84 -20.69
CA LYS A 180 34.69 2.48 -21.18
C LYS A 180 33.79 2.41 -22.42
N ILE A 181 32.82 3.32 -22.55
CA ILE A 181 31.92 3.36 -23.70
C ILE A 181 32.61 3.96 -24.91
N GLN A 182 33.49 4.95 -24.71
CA GLN A 182 34.22 5.63 -25.79
C GLN A 182 35.43 4.84 -26.31
N ASN A 183 35.97 3.92 -25.51
CA ASN A 183 37.09 3.02 -25.86
C ASN A 183 36.70 1.58 -25.53
N PRO A 184 35.84 0.91 -26.36
CA PRO A 184 35.41 -0.45 -26.16
C PRO A 184 36.55 -1.48 -26.30
#